data_1f983610a4b0f15adc59f2e5e37a71ca
#
_entry.id   1f983610a4b0f15adc59f2e5e37a71ca
#
_cell.length_a   1.000
_cell.length_b   1.000
_cell.length_c   1.000
_cell.angle_alpha   90.00
_cell.angle_beta   90.00
_cell.angle_gamma   90.00
#
_symmetry.space_group_name_H-M   'P 1'
#
loop_
_entity.id
_entity.type
_entity.pdbx_description
1 polymer ?
#
loop_
_entity_poly.entity_id
_entity_poly.type
_entity_poly.pdbx_seq_one_letter_code
_entity_poly.pdbx_strand_id
1 'polypeptide(L)'
;MKRNTTHNLTVAAMLSAVAFILMFIEFPIPMLIPSFVKMDFSDLPALLGAFALGPVYGVVISFMKNLLHIVVKGTSTACVGELCNFMLGAVFSAVAGFIYKHHKSRKTAILGAAAGAAAMALFSVPSNYFITYPAYVEFYHMPLEAILGMYQAILPSADSLMKCLVIFNLPFTLVKGLLDAVLCMVIYKPLSPILHGRK
;
A
#
# COMPACT_ATOMS: atom_id res chain seq x y z
N MET A 1 4.90 -11.10 28.72
CA MET A 1 3.46 -10.87 28.91
C MET A 1 2.71 -11.39 27.68
N LYS A 2 1.76 -12.33 27.85
CA LYS A 2 0.82 -12.70 26.77
C LYS A 2 0.00 -11.46 26.44
N ARG A 3 0.16 -10.90 25.27
CA ARG A 3 -0.68 -9.80 24.77
C ARG A 3 -2.12 -10.34 24.68
N ASN A 4 -3.07 -9.65 25.30
CA ASN A 4 -4.47 -10.01 25.21
C ASN A 4 -4.90 -9.94 23.72
N THR A 5 -5.37 -11.03 23.18
CA THR A 5 -5.88 -11.13 21.79
C THR A 5 -6.91 -10.04 21.49
N THR A 6 -7.78 -9.74 22.48
CA THR A 6 -8.78 -8.68 22.39
C THR A 6 -8.15 -7.30 22.14
N HIS A 7 -7.09 -6.94 22.89
CA HIS A 7 -6.39 -5.66 22.67
C HIS A 7 -5.82 -5.56 21.26
N ASN A 8 -5.15 -6.61 20.78
CA ASN A 8 -4.58 -6.62 19.43
C ASN A 8 -5.66 -6.48 18.35
N LEU A 9 -6.81 -7.15 18.52
CA LEU A 9 -7.95 -7.03 17.60
C LEU A 9 -8.53 -5.62 17.61
N THR A 10 -8.70 -5.02 18.77
CA THR A 10 -9.20 -3.64 18.90
C THR A 10 -8.27 -2.65 18.22
N VAL A 11 -6.96 -2.74 18.47
CA VAL A 11 -5.98 -1.86 17.81
C VAL A 11 -5.96 -2.09 16.28
N ALA A 12 -6.01 -3.34 15.82
CA ALA A 12 -6.07 -3.64 14.39
C ALA A 12 -7.34 -3.08 13.75
N ALA A 13 -8.50 -3.19 14.40
CA ALA A 13 -9.76 -2.62 13.93
C ALA A 13 -9.70 -1.08 13.84
N MET A 14 -9.15 -0.42 14.85
CA MET A 14 -8.96 1.04 14.85
C MET A 14 -8.02 1.48 13.72
N LEU A 15 -6.89 0.80 13.55
CA LEU A 15 -5.95 1.09 12.47
C LEU A 15 -6.56 0.82 11.08
N SER A 16 -7.40 -0.21 10.95
CA SER A 16 -8.15 -0.49 9.71
C SER A 16 -9.13 0.64 9.37
N ALA A 17 -9.85 1.16 10.37
CA ALA A 17 -10.75 2.28 10.18
C ALA A 17 -9.99 3.56 9.78
N VAL A 18 -8.86 3.85 10.42
CA VAL A 18 -8.00 4.99 10.03
C VAL A 18 -7.45 4.81 8.62
N ALA A 19 -6.98 3.60 8.26
CA ALA A 19 -6.50 3.29 6.91
C ALA A 19 -7.60 3.49 5.87
N PHE A 20 -8.81 3.04 6.15
CA PHE A 20 -9.98 3.25 5.31
C PHE A 20 -10.27 4.74 5.10
N ILE A 21 -10.27 5.57 6.16
CA ILE A 21 -10.46 7.02 6.04
C ILE A 21 -9.36 7.66 5.19
N LEU A 22 -8.10 7.30 5.40
CA LEU A 22 -6.97 7.82 4.62
C LEU A 22 -7.05 7.41 3.14
N MET A 23 -7.70 6.30 2.81
CA MET A 23 -7.91 5.88 1.43
C MET A 23 -8.87 6.80 0.66
N PHE A 24 -9.75 7.56 1.35
CA PHE A 24 -10.57 8.58 0.70
C PHE A 24 -9.78 9.85 0.35
N ILE A 25 -8.64 10.07 1.03
CA ILE A 25 -7.75 11.21 0.76
C ILE A 25 -6.77 10.80 -0.34
N GLU A 26 -7.33 10.35 -1.46
CA GLU A 26 -6.58 9.99 -2.66
C GLU A 26 -6.55 11.15 -3.65
N PHE A 27 -5.39 11.37 -4.26
CA PHE A 27 -5.23 12.41 -5.28
C PHE A 27 -4.36 11.91 -6.44
N PRO A 28 -4.76 12.24 -7.69
CA PRO A 28 -3.95 11.94 -8.86
C PRO A 28 -2.78 12.92 -8.99
N ILE A 29 -1.68 12.46 -9.59
CA ILE A 29 -0.52 13.31 -9.96
C ILE A 29 -0.30 13.17 -11.48
N PRO A 30 -1.15 13.78 -12.31
CA PRO A 30 -1.22 13.49 -13.75
C PRO A 30 0.06 13.87 -14.53
N MET A 31 0.95 14.67 -13.92
CA MET A 31 2.25 15.00 -14.51
C MET A 31 3.29 13.88 -14.36
N LEU A 32 3.09 12.97 -13.40
CA LEU A 32 4.04 11.90 -13.08
C LEU A 32 3.53 10.52 -13.46
N ILE A 33 2.20 10.32 -13.45
CA ILE A 33 1.60 9.00 -13.72
C ILE A 33 0.15 9.21 -14.21
N PRO A 34 -0.42 8.31 -15.03
CA PRO A 34 -1.81 8.42 -15.46
C PRO A 34 -2.78 8.58 -14.29
N SER A 35 -3.83 9.38 -14.48
CA SER A 35 -4.75 9.83 -13.43
C SER A 35 -5.55 8.71 -12.74
N PHE A 36 -5.59 7.52 -13.31
CA PHE A 36 -6.23 6.35 -12.67
C PHE A 36 -5.35 5.76 -11.55
N VAL A 37 -4.04 6.05 -11.53
CA VAL A 37 -3.14 5.70 -10.42
C VAL A 37 -3.08 6.89 -9.46
N LYS A 38 -3.50 6.67 -8.23
CA LYS A 38 -3.65 7.74 -7.24
C LYS A 38 -2.68 7.56 -6.08
N MET A 39 -2.25 8.67 -5.52
CA MET A 39 -1.47 8.72 -4.29
C MET A 39 -2.42 8.78 -3.09
N ASP A 40 -2.17 7.97 -2.08
CA ASP A 40 -2.84 8.01 -0.77
C ASP A 40 -1.86 7.56 0.32
N PHE A 41 -2.24 7.75 1.59
CA PHE A 41 -1.45 7.37 2.77
C PHE A 41 -2.08 6.21 3.55
N SER A 42 -2.93 5.43 2.91
CA SER A 42 -3.70 4.37 3.58
C SER A 42 -2.87 3.14 3.98
N ASP A 43 -1.64 3.01 3.48
CA ASP A 43 -0.71 1.94 3.87
C ASP A 43 0.04 2.25 5.18
N LEU A 44 0.06 3.52 5.60
CA LEU A 44 0.68 3.96 6.83
C LEU A 44 0.14 3.24 8.09
N PRO A 45 -1.20 3.13 8.33
CA PRO A 45 -1.70 2.36 9.47
C PRO A 45 -1.40 0.88 9.40
N ALA A 46 -1.30 0.28 8.20
CA ALA A 46 -0.90 -1.11 8.03
C ALA A 46 0.56 -1.32 8.46
N LEU A 47 1.45 -0.39 8.11
CA LEU A 47 2.85 -0.39 8.56
C LEU A 47 2.97 -0.22 10.08
N LEU A 48 2.20 0.72 10.68
CA LEU A 48 2.12 0.89 12.13
C LEU A 48 1.66 -0.39 12.83
N GLY A 49 0.63 -1.05 12.30
CA GLY A 49 0.14 -2.33 12.80
C GLY A 49 1.16 -3.44 12.68
N ALA A 50 1.91 -3.50 11.57
CA ALA A 50 2.98 -4.47 11.39
C ALA A 50 4.11 -4.32 12.42
N PHE A 51 4.49 -3.10 12.76
CA PHE A 51 5.50 -2.84 13.79
C PHE A 51 4.97 -3.06 15.21
N ALA A 52 3.75 -2.64 15.49
CA ALA A 52 3.19 -2.71 16.82
C ALA A 52 2.70 -4.12 17.18
N LEU A 53 1.98 -4.79 16.29
CA LEU A 53 1.29 -6.06 16.55
C LEU A 53 1.96 -7.26 15.85
N GLY A 54 2.71 -7.00 14.79
CA GLY A 54 3.40 -8.00 13.98
C GLY A 54 2.93 -8.03 12.52
N PRO A 55 3.70 -8.70 11.62
CA PRO A 55 3.49 -8.63 10.18
C PRO A 55 2.10 -9.10 9.73
N VAL A 56 1.54 -10.12 10.38
CA VAL A 56 0.20 -10.64 10.06
C VAL A 56 -0.88 -9.57 10.26
N TYR A 57 -0.78 -8.77 11.33
CA TYR A 57 -1.74 -7.69 11.56
C TYR A 57 -1.63 -6.58 10.52
N GLY A 58 -0.43 -6.29 10.02
CA GLY A 58 -0.26 -5.35 8.92
C GLY A 58 -1.00 -5.81 7.65
N VAL A 59 -0.88 -7.08 7.30
CA VAL A 59 -1.61 -7.69 6.18
C VAL A 59 -3.12 -7.64 6.41
N VAL A 60 -3.59 -7.97 7.62
CA VAL A 60 -5.03 -7.91 7.98
C VAL A 60 -5.56 -6.49 7.87
N ILE A 61 -4.83 -5.48 8.34
CA ILE A 61 -5.24 -4.07 8.23
C ILE A 61 -5.32 -3.65 6.76
N SER A 62 -4.34 -4.04 5.94
CA SER A 62 -4.36 -3.79 4.49
C SER A 62 -5.55 -4.46 3.80
N PHE A 63 -5.92 -5.68 4.19
CA PHE A 63 -7.10 -6.36 3.70
C PHE A 63 -8.38 -5.62 4.11
N MET A 64 -8.52 -5.31 5.41
CA MET A 64 -9.72 -4.70 5.94
C MET A 64 -10.01 -3.31 5.39
N LYS A 65 -8.98 -2.46 5.16
CA LYS A 65 -9.21 -1.14 4.55
C LYS A 65 -9.80 -1.26 3.15
N ASN A 66 -9.29 -2.19 2.34
CA ASN A 66 -9.78 -2.41 0.98
C ASN A 66 -11.19 -3.02 0.96
N LEU A 67 -11.45 -3.96 1.87
CA LEU A 67 -12.79 -4.53 2.04
C LEU A 67 -13.81 -3.44 2.45
N LEU A 68 -13.48 -2.61 3.42
CA LEU A 68 -14.32 -1.48 3.85
C LEU A 68 -14.54 -0.49 2.71
N HIS A 69 -13.51 -0.22 1.90
CA HIS A 69 -13.63 0.66 0.73
C HIS A 69 -14.64 0.12 -0.28
N ILE A 70 -14.57 -1.17 -0.61
CA ILE A 70 -15.54 -1.82 -1.52
C ILE A 70 -16.96 -1.74 -0.96
N VAL A 71 -17.13 -2.04 0.33
CA VAL A 71 -18.48 -2.08 0.96
C VAL A 71 -19.12 -0.69 1.06
N VAL A 72 -18.32 0.36 1.38
CA VAL A 72 -18.87 1.70 1.65
C VAL A 72 -18.90 2.59 0.41
N LYS A 73 -17.81 2.63 -0.37
CA LYS A 73 -17.69 3.47 -1.56
C LYS A 73 -18.12 2.74 -2.84
N GLY A 74 -18.12 1.42 -2.81
CA GLY A 74 -18.21 0.61 -4.01
C GLY A 74 -16.90 0.55 -4.77
N THR A 75 -16.92 -0.04 -5.95
CA THR A 75 -15.74 -0.13 -6.82
C THR A 75 -16.05 0.45 -8.19
N SER A 76 -15.12 1.24 -8.72
CA SER A 76 -15.15 1.74 -10.09
C SER A 76 -14.32 0.88 -11.05
N THR A 77 -13.61 -0.12 -10.54
CA THR A 77 -12.63 -0.95 -11.27
C THR A 77 -12.93 -2.45 -11.14
N ALA A 78 -14.18 -2.83 -10.90
CA ALA A 78 -14.58 -4.22 -10.65
C ALA A 78 -13.71 -4.92 -9.58
N CYS A 79 -13.37 -4.22 -8.50
CA CYS A 79 -12.49 -4.64 -7.39
C CYS A 79 -11.02 -4.87 -7.76
N VAL A 80 -10.60 -4.64 -9.00
CA VAL A 80 -9.21 -4.87 -9.44
C VAL A 80 -8.26 -3.87 -8.79
N GLY A 81 -8.66 -2.60 -8.69
CA GLY A 81 -7.87 -1.56 -8.04
C GLY A 81 -7.66 -1.83 -6.55
N GLU A 82 -8.71 -2.23 -5.85
CA GLU A 82 -8.65 -2.57 -4.43
C GLU A 82 -7.83 -3.84 -4.17
N LEU A 83 -7.94 -4.83 -5.06
CA LEU A 83 -7.11 -6.03 -5.00
C LEU A 83 -5.63 -5.70 -5.18
N CYS A 84 -5.30 -4.86 -6.16
CA CYS A 84 -3.93 -4.39 -6.38
C CYS A 84 -3.41 -3.62 -5.16
N ASN A 85 -4.19 -2.67 -4.63
CA ASN A 85 -3.85 -1.91 -3.44
C ASN A 85 -3.62 -2.84 -2.23
N PHE A 86 -4.48 -3.86 -2.04
CA PHE A 86 -4.30 -4.86 -0.99
C PHE A 86 -2.98 -5.64 -1.15
N MET A 87 -2.70 -6.18 -2.33
CA MET A 87 -1.48 -6.95 -2.58
C MET A 87 -0.22 -6.14 -2.29
N LEU A 88 -0.17 -4.90 -2.77
CA LEU A 88 0.96 -3.99 -2.57
C LEU A 88 1.13 -3.64 -1.08
N GLY A 89 0.07 -3.24 -0.39
CA GLY A 89 0.09 -2.93 1.03
C GLY A 89 0.42 -4.13 1.91
N ALA A 90 -0.03 -5.33 1.52
CA ALA A 90 0.29 -6.59 2.22
C ALA A 90 1.79 -6.91 2.10
N VAL A 91 2.39 -6.80 0.90
CA VAL A 91 3.84 -7.00 0.71
C VAL A 91 4.63 -5.97 1.52
N PHE A 92 4.25 -4.69 1.45
CA PHE A 92 4.90 -3.60 2.20
C PHE A 92 4.92 -3.89 3.70
N SER A 93 3.75 -4.10 4.28
CA SER A 93 3.61 -4.30 5.73
C SER A 93 4.19 -5.63 6.21
N ALA A 94 4.08 -6.71 5.42
CA ALA A 94 4.66 -8.00 5.76
C ALA A 94 6.18 -7.95 5.80
N VAL A 95 6.84 -7.46 4.74
CA VAL A 95 8.31 -7.39 4.67
C VAL A 95 8.85 -6.49 5.78
N ALA A 96 8.28 -5.28 5.94
CA ALA A 96 8.68 -4.36 7.00
C ALA A 96 8.50 -4.97 8.40
N GLY A 97 7.37 -5.61 8.65
CA GLY A 97 7.05 -6.25 9.92
C GLY A 97 7.93 -7.47 10.22
N PHE A 98 8.26 -8.28 9.21
CA PHE A 98 9.18 -9.42 9.39
C PHE A 98 10.58 -8.97 9.78
N ILE A 99 11.14 -7.98 9.10
CA ILE A 99 12.47 -7.45 9.45
C ILE A 99 12.47 -6.86 10.86
N TYR A 100 11.47 -6.08 11.20
CA TYR A 100 11.36 -5.47 12.54
C TYR A 100 11.14 -6.50 13.66
N LYS A 101 10.43 -7.59 13.38
CA LYS A 101 10.13 -8.64 14.37
C LYS A 101 11.39 -9.32 14.91
N HIS A 102 12.43 -9.49 14.09
CA HIS A 102 13.67 -10.16 14.49
C HIS A 102 14.50 -9.33 15.47
N HIS A 103 14.54 -8.01 15.30
CA HIS A 103 15.29 -7.12 16.18
C HIS A 103 14.57 -5.76 16.32
N LYS A 104 13.88 -5.56 17.44
CA LYS A 104 13.06 -4.36 17.71
C LYS A 104 13.92 -3.16 18.06
N SER A 105 14.46 -2.48 17.06
CA SER A 105 15.23 -1.25 17.20
C SER A 105 14.76 -0.19 16.20
N ARG A 106 15.07 1.08 16.47
CA ARG A 106 14.77 2.19 15.54
C ARG A 106 15.44 1.98 14.17
N LYS A 107 16.68 1.49 14.17
CA LYS A 107 17.42 1.20 12.94
C LYS A 107 16.74 0.12 12.11
N THR A 108 16.27 -0.95 12.77
CA THR A 108 15.60 -2.07 12.11
C THR A 108 14.20 -1.66 11.61
N ALA A 109 13.51 -0.73 12.30
CA ALA A 109 12.25 -0.18 11.82
C ALA A 109 12.45 0.62 10.51
N ILE A 110 13.46 1.48 10.46
CA ILE A 110 13.81 2.25 9.25
C ILE A 110 14.21 1.29 8.11
N LEU A 111 15.08 0.33 8.39
CA LEU A 111 15.53 -0.64 7.39
C LEU A 111 14.38 -1.51 6.88
N GLY A 112 13.51 -1.96 7.80
CA GLY A 112 12.32 -2.74 7.48
C GLY A 112 11.33 -1.97 6.62
N ALA A 113 11.07 -0.69 6.95
CA ALA A 113 10.19 0.16 6.16
C ALA A 113 10.76 0.44 4.77
N ALA A 114 12.06 0.74 4.66
CA ALA A 114 12.71 0.95 3.36
C ALA A 114 12.72 -0.33 2.51
N ALA A 115 13.05 -1.48 3.10
CA ALA A 115 13.02 -2.77 2.41
C ALA A 115 11.59 -3.16 2.01
N GLY A 116 10.60 -2.87 2.86
CA GLY A 116 9.19 -3.06 2.53
C GLY A 116 8.75 -2.21 1.34
N ALA A 117 9.11 -0.91 1.32
CA ALA A 117 8.83 -0.01 0.21
C ALA A 117 9.49 -0.49 -1.10
N ALA A 118 10.74 -0.94 -1.03
CA ALA A 118 11.44 -1.51 -2.18
C ALA A 118 10.77 -2.81 -2.67
N ALA A 119 10.39 -3.71 -1.75
CA ALA A 119 9.69 -4.95 -2.09
C ALA A 119 8.32 -4.66 -2.74
N MET A 120 7.55 -3.72 -2.19
CA MET A 120 6.27 -3.27 -2.76
C MET A 120 6.47 -2.71 -4.18
N ALA A 121 7.48 -1.86 -4.39
CA ALA A 121 7.78 -1.27 -5.69
C ALA A 121 8.19 -2.34 -6.72
N LEU A 122 9.07 -3.26 -6.35
CA LEU A 122 9.46 -4.38 -7.21
C LEU A 122 8.29 -5.31 -7.51
N PHE A 123 7.44 -5.60 -6.54
CA PHE A 123 6.25 -6.43 -6.72
C PHE A 123 5.17 -5.73 -7.56
N SER A 124 5.14 -4.39 -7.58
CA SER A 124 4.17 -3.65 -8.38
C SER A 124 4.30 -3.93 -9.88
N VAL A 125 5.50 -4.18 -10.39
CA VAL A 125 5.72 -4.46 -11.82
C VAL A 125 5.05 -5.77 -12.24
N PRO A 126 5.39 -6.95 -11.67
CA PRO A 126 4.75 -8.21 -12.06
C PRO A 126 3.26 -8.25 -11.72
N SER A 127 2.82 -7.70 -10.58
CA SER A 127 1.41 -7.70 -10.21
C SER A 127 0.57 -6.85 -11.18
N ASN A 128 1.06 -5.70 -11.59
CA ASN A 128 0.38 -4.90 -12.62
C ASN A 128 0.43 -5.58 -13.99
N TYR A 129 1.57 -6.11 -14.39
CA TYR A 129 1.72 -6.73 -15.71
C TYR A 129 0.85 -7.97 -15.89
N PHE A 130 0.82 -8.87 -14.91
CA PHE A 130 0.15 -10.17 -15.02
C PHE A 130 -1.28 -10.18 -14.47
N ILE A 131 -1.62 -9.29 -13.55
CA ILE A 131 -2.91 -9.33 -12.85
C ILE A 131 -3.72 -8.06 -13.15
N THR A 132 -3.21 -6.87 -12.81
CA THR A 132 -4.02 -5.64 -12.78
C THR A 132 -4.40 -5.19 -14.19
N TYR A 133 -3.45 -5.06 -15.10
CA TYR A 133 -3.76 -4.57 -16.46
C TYR A 133 -4.51 -5.58 -17.32
N PRO A 134 -4.19 -6.89 -17.30
CA PRO A 134 -5.05 -7.88 -17.94
C PRO A 134 -6.49 -7.87 -17.40
N ALA A 135 -6.64 -7.71 -16.08
CA ALA A 135 -7.97 -7.62 -15.48
C ALA A 135 -8.71 -6.32 -15.87
N TYR A 136 -8.00 -5.21 -16.06
CA TYR A 136 -8.62 -3.98 -16.60
C TYR A 136 -9.11 -4.17 -18.04
N VAL A 137 -8.36 -4.88 -18.87
CA VAL A 137 -8.78 -5.17 -20.24
C VAL A 137 -10.01 -6.08 -20.26
N GLU A 138 -10.00 -7.15 -19.45
CA GLU A 138 -11.04 -8.18 -19.44
C GLU A 138 -12.33 -7.71 -18.74
N PHE A 139 -12.22 -7.16 -17.53
CA PHE A 139 -13.40 -6.83 -16.69
C PHE A 139 -13.84 -5.39 -16.82
N TYR A 140 -12.94 -4.48 -17.13
CA TYR A 140 -13.24 -3.06 -17.25
C TYR A 140 -13.38 -2.61 -18.70
N HIS A 141 -13.16 -3.55 -19.64
CA HIS A 141 -13.22 -3.30 -21.10
C HIS A 141 -12.39 -2.10 -21.55
N MET A 142 -11.27 -1.83 -20.86
CA MET A 142 -10.36 -0.77 -21.22
C MET A 142 -9.28 -1.34 -22.14
N PRO A 143 -9.24 -0.97 -23.44
CA PRO A 143 -8.25 -1.52 -24.35
C PRO A 143 -6.82 -1.15 -23.89
N LEU A 144 -5.89 -2.08 -24.06
CA LEU A 144 -4.48 -1.87 -23.68
C LEU A 144 -3.90 -0.62 -24.37
N GLU A 145 -4.32 -0.34 -25.59
CA GLU A 145 -3.92 0.84 -26.35
C GLU A 145 -4.35 2.16 -25.68
N ALA A 146 -5.53 2.20 -25.07
CA ALA A 146 -5.99 3.35 -24.31
C ALA A 146 -5.14 3.56 -23.05
N ILE A 147 -4.78 2.48 -22.35
CA ILE A 147 -3.88 2.51 -21.21
C ILE A 147 -2.50 3.03 -21.62
N LEU A 148 -1.92 2.47 -22.69
CA LEU A 148 -0.63 2.92 -23.23
C LEU A 148 -0.69 4.38 -23.69
N GLY A 149 -1.78 4.80 -24.33
CA GLY A 149 -1.99 6.19 -24.75
C GLY A 149 -1.92 7.18 -23.59
N MET A 150 -2.44 6.83 -22.42
CA MET A 150 -2.34 7.69 -21.22
C MET A 150 -0.89 7.83 -20.71
N TYR A 151 -0.07 6.78 -20.81
CA TYR A 151 1.36 6.86 -20.48
C TYR A 151 2.15 7.63 -21.54
N GLN A 152 1.83 7.42 -22.82
CA GLN A 152 2.47 8.11 -23.94
C GLN A 152 2.16 9.61 -23.97
N ALA A 153 1.02 10.02 -23.43
CA ALA A 153 0.71 11.44 -23.25
C ALA A 153 1.69 12.13 -22.28
N ILE A 154 2.32 11.37 -21.37
CA ILE A 154 3.34 11.88 -20.44
C ILE A 154 4.74 11.71 -21.05
N LEU A 155 5.02 10.53 -21.61
CA LEU A 155 6.30 10.18 -22.22
C LEU A 155 6.07 9.42 -23.54
N PRO A 156 6.16 10.09 -24.72
CA PRO A 156 5.89 9.47 -26.03
C PRO A 156 6.76 8.24 -26.34
N SER A 157 7.94 8.10 -25.74
CA SER A 157 8.85 6.96 -25.94
C SER A 157 8.46 5.70 -25.14
N ALA A 158 7.40 5.74 -24.33
CA ALA A 158 6.90 4.59 -23.58
C ALA A 158 6.01 3.71 -24.49
N ASP A 159 6.62 2.91 -25.31
CA ASP A 159 6.01 2.12 -26.39
C ASP A 159 5.51 0.73 -25.93
N SER A 160 5.81 0.30 -24.72
CA SER A 160 5.38 -0.99 -24.19
C SER A 160 4.92 -0.90 -22.74
N LEU A 161 3.97 -1.78 -22.36
CA LEU A 161 3.45 -1.84 -21.00
C LEU A 161 4.58 -2.03 -19.97
N MET A 162 5.55 -2.91 -20.25
CA MET A 162 6.69 -3.14 -19.35
C MET A 162 7.50 -1.87 -19.12
N LYS A 163 7.78 -1.09 -20.19
CA LYS A 163 8.46 0.20 -20.01
C LYS A 163 7.65 1.18 -19.17
N CYS A 164 6.33 1.25 -19.41
CA CYS A 164 5.45 2.09 -18.59
C CYS A 164 5.53 1.71 -17.12
N LEU A 165 5.47 0.42 -16.78
CA LEU A 165 5.51 -0.05 -15.40
C LEU A 165 6.86 0.24 -14.73
N VAL A 166 7.97 0.04 -15.43
CA VAL A 166 9.31 0.27 -14.87
C VAL A 166 9.61 1.76 -14.73
N ILE A 167 9.20 2.60 -15.69
CA ILE A 167 9.50 4.03 -15.68
C ILE A 167 8.56 4.81 -14.74
N PHE A 168 7.30 4.43 -14.65
CA PHE A 168 6.29 5.18 -13.91
C PHE A 168 5.83 4.49 -12.63
N ASN A 169 5.31 3.25 -12.73
CA ASN A 169 4.69 2.59 -11.57
C ASN A 169 5.71 2.20 -10.50
N LEU A 170 6.87 1.69 -10.87
CA LEU A 170 7.90 1.28 -9.92
C LEU A 170 8.41 2.48 -9.08
N PRO A 171 8.89 3.60 -9.67
CA PRO A 171 9.35 4.74 -8.87
C PRO A 171 8.20 5.42 -8.11
N PHE A 172 7.00 5.50 -8.68
CA PHE A 172 5.83 6.04 -7.99
C PHE A 172 5.50 5.22 -6.73
N THR A 173 5.43 3.90 -6.87
CA THR A 173 5.14 3.00 -5.75
C THR A 173 6.25 3.05 -4.69
N LEU A 174 7.52 3.16 -5.11
CA LEU A 174 8.65 3.33 -4.19
C LEU A 174 8.52 4.63 -3.39
N VAL A 175 8.23 5.75 -4.06
CA VAL A 175 8.06 7.05 -3.40
C VAL A 175 6.87 7.01 -2.44
N LYS A 176 5.73 6.44 -2.85
CA LYS A 176 4.58 6.23 -1.97
C LYS A 176 4.98 5.48 -0.69
N GLY A 177 5.62 4.33 -0.82
CA GLY A 177 6.05 3.54 0.33
C GLY A 177 7.09 4.24 1.21
N LEU A 178 8.01 5.00 0.63
CA LEU A 178 8.98 5.80 1.40
C LEU A 178 8.33 6.96 2.15
N LEU A 179 7.34 7.63 1.57
CA LEU A 179 6.57 8.66 2.26
C LEU A 179 5.81 8.08 3.45
N ASP A 180 5.13 6.96 3.27
CA ASP A 180 4.48 6.24 4.36
C ASP A 180 5.47 5.81 5.44
N ALA A 181 6.67 5.36 5.06
CA ALA A 181 7.73 5.00 5.99
C ALA A 181 8.20 6.21 6.82
N VAL A 182 8.43 7.36 6.19
CA VAL A 182 8.83 8.60 6.88
C VAL A 182 7.75 9.03 7.86
N LEU A 183 6.50 9.10 7.42
CA LEU A 183 5.35 9.46 8.27
C LEU A 183 5.21 8.48 9.44
N CYS A 184 5.35 7.18 9.18
CA CYS A 184 5.32 6.15 10.21
C CYS A 184 6.39 6.40 11.28
N MET A 185 7.64 6.71 10.91
CA MET A 185 8.71 6.98 11.87
C MET A 185 8.43 8.22 12.74
N VAL A 186 7.79 9.24 12.17
CA VAL A 186 7.42 10.47 12.91
C VAL A 186 6.32 10.19 13.93
N ILE A 187 5.27 9.49 13.52
CA ILE A 187 4.07 9.30 14.36
C ILE A 187 4.12 8.05 15.25
N TYR A 188 5.04 7.10 14.98
CA TYR A 188 5.14 5.87 15.78
C TYR A 188 5.46 6.14 17.25
N LYS A 189 6.37 7.09 17.52
CA LYS A 189 6.79 7.39 18.89
C LYS A 189 5.63 7.88 19.79
N PRO A 190 4.83 8.89 19.39
CA PRO A 190 3.68 9.33 20.17
C PRO A 190 2.55 8.27 20.25
N LEU A 191 2.37 7.45 19.22
CA LEU A 191 1.34 6.41 19.21
C LEU A 191 1.75 5.12 19.93
N SER A 192 3.03 4.89 20.14
CA SER A 192 3.56 3.65 20.74
C SER A 192 2.92 3.28 22.08
N PRO A 193 2.64 4.19 23.04
CA PRO A 193 1.96 3.84 24.28
C PRO A 193 0.55 3.26 24.05
N ILE A 194 -0.21 3.87 23.14
CA ILE A 194 -1.57 3.45 22.78
C ILE A 194 -1.54 2.08 22.12
N LEU A 195 -0.65 1.92 21.14
CA LEU A 195 -0.50 0.69 20.36
C LEU A 195 -0.05 -0.50 21.24
N HIS A 196 0.68 -0.23 22.32
CA HIS A 196 1.19 -1.26 23.22
C HIS A 196 0.38 -1.39 24.52
N GLY A 197 -0.67 -0.60 24.73
CA GLY A 197 -1.49 -0.63 25.94
C GLY A 197 -0.71 -0.26 27.20
N ARG A 198 0.31 0.60 27.09
CA ARG A 198 1.04 1.15 28.24
C ARG A 198 0.42 2.48 28.61
N LYS A 199 -0.01 2.59 29.89
CA LYS A 199 -0.36 3.87 30.49
C LYS A 199 0.89 4.67 30.79
#